data_089e435f18cc2615ca5f6de858aac40d
#
_entry.id   089e435f18cc2615ca5f6de858aac40d
#
_cell.length_a   1.000
_cell.length_b   1.000
_cell.length_c   1.000
_cell.angle_alpha   90.00
_cell.angle_beta   90.00
_cell.angle_gamma   90.00
#
_symmetry.space_group_name_H-M   'P 1'
#
loop_
_entity.id
_entity.type
_entity.pdbx_description
1 polymer ?
#
loop_
_entity_poly.entity_id
_entity_poly.type
_entity_poly.pdbx_seq_one_letter_code
_entity_poly.pdbx_strand_id
1 'polypeptide(L)' 'METLSVTEYAKRLGVTRSAVLLQIKEKRLAKGVTCKKIGNTYSLSVRKNKY' A
#
# COMPACT_ATOMS: atom_id res chain seq x y z
N MET A 1 4.37 6.84 11.03
CA MET A 1 3.53 6.40 9.92
C MET A 1 3.97 7.04 8.63
N GLU A 2 4.02 6.28 7.60
CA GLU A 2 4.45 6.76 6.30
C GLU A 2 3.34 6.53 5.30
N THR A 3 3.00 7.55 4.54
CA THR A 3 1.94 7.44 3.55
C THR A 3 2.56 7.34 2.17
N LEU A 4 2.16 6.32 1.43
CA LEU A 4 2.70 6.05 0.11
C LEU A 4 1.57 5.95 -0.91
N SER A 5 1.87 6.30 -2.13
CA SER A 5 0.93 6.05 -3.22
C SER A 5 1.10 4.60 -3.66
N VAL A 6 0.17 4.14 -4.49
CA VAL A 6 0.26 2.77 -5.00
C VAL A 6 1.58 2.56 -5.73
N THR A 7 1.97 3.53 -6.53
CA THR A 7 3.23 3.43 -7.27
C THR A 7 4.43 3.32 -6.34
N GLU A 8 4.44 4.14 -5.30
CA GLU A 8 5.54 4.11 -4.34
C GLU A 8 5.58 2.79 -3.60
N TYR A 9 4.41 2.32 -3.19
CA TYR A 9 4.33 1.08 -2.46
C TYR A 9 4.82 -0.09 -3.32
N ALA A 10 4.42 -0.08 -4.59
CA ALA A 10 4.85 -1.13 -5.51
C ALA A 10 6.36 -1.15 -5.67
N LYS A 11 6.96 0.03 -5.75
CA LYS A 11 8.40 0.12 -5.87
C LYS A 11 9.09 -0.45 -4.65
N ARG A 12 8.55 -0.19 -3.49
CA ARG A 12 9.14 -0.68 -2.25
C ARG A 12 9.09 -2.19 -2.15
N LEU A 13 8.01 -2.78 -2.66
CA LEU A 13 7.86 -4.21 -2.63
C LEU A 13 8.54 -4.90 -3.80
N GLY A 14 8.89 -4.15 -4.82
CA GLY A 14 9.48 -4.73 -6.02
C GLY A 14 8.46 -5.46 -6.85
N VAL A 15 7.22 -5.00 -6.82
CA VAL A 15 6.14 -5.63 -7.59
C VAL A 15 5.53 -4.59 -8.49
N THR A 16 4.61 -5.03 -9.35
CA THR A 16 3.94 -4.12 -10.25
C THR A 16 2.81 -3.42 -9.55
N ARG A 17 2.38 -2.31 -10.15
CA ARG A 17 1.27 -1.56 -9.63
C ARG A 17 0.00 -2.41 -9.61
N SER A 18 -0.18 -3.21 -10.64
CA SER A 18 -1.36 -4.07 -10.73
C SER A 18 -1.37 -5.05 -9.56
N ALA A 19 -0.22 -5.57 -9.20
CA ALA A 19 -0.14 -6.50 -8.08
C ALA A 19 -0.58 -5.84 -6.78
N VAL A 20 -0.19 -4.59 -6.58
CA VAL A 20 -0.60 -3.86 -5.39
C VAL A 20 -2.10 -3.64 -5.39
N LEU A 21 -2.65 -3.26 -6.52
CA LEU A 21 -4.09 -3.04 -6.62
C LEU A 21 -4.85 -4.33 -6.32
N LEU A 22 -4.32 -5.44 -6.77
CA LEU A 22 -4.94 -6.72 -6.49
C LEU A 22 -4.91 -7.02 -4.99
N GLN A 23 -3.79 -6.75 -4.34
CA GLN A 23 -3.69 -6.95 -2.91
C GLN A 23 -4.71 -6.10 -2.16
N ILE A 24 -4.88 -4.86 -2.60
CA ILE A 24 -5.86 -3.98 -1.99
C ILE A 24 -7.27 -4.54 -2.15
N LYS A 25 -7.56 -4.98 -3.35
CA LYS A 25 -8.88 -5.51 -3.66
C LYS A 25 -9.19 -6.74 -2.85
N GLU A 26 -8.21 -7.60 -2.63
CA GLU A 26 -8.39 -8.83 -1.90
C GLU A 26 -8.07 -8.69 -0.42
N LYS A 27 -7.73 -7.48 0.00
CA LYS A 27 -7.39 -7.21 1.39
C LYS A 27 -6.25 -8.08 1.89
N ARG A 28 -5.25 -8.23 1.06
CA ARG A 28 -4.09 -9.06 1.39
C ARG A 28 -2.88 -8.22 1.75
N LEU A 29 -3.11 -7.03 2.25
CA LEU A 29 -2.03 -6.16 2.61
C LEU A 29 -1.30 -6.70 3.83
N ALA A 30 -0.02 -6.38 3.92
CA ALA A 30 0.78 -6.82 5.05
C ALA A 30 0.27 -6.20 6.34
N LYS A 31 0.64 -6.81 7.45
CA LYS A 31 0.26 -6.27 8.74
C LYS A 31 0.83 -4.89 8.92
N GLY A 32 0.05 -4.01 9.48
CA GLY A 32 0.49 -2.64 9.72
C GLY A 32 0.31 -1.75 8.53
N VAL A 33 -0.21 -2.26 7.42
CA VAL A 33 -0.46 -1.46 6.24
C VAL A 33 -1.95 -1.19 6.14
N THR A 34 -2.29 0.08 6.01
CA THR A 34 -3.68 0.49 5.88
C THR A 34 -3.87 1.14 4.52
N CYS A 35 -4.97 0.81 3.88
CA CYS A 35 -5.29 1.37 2.57
C CYS A 35 -6.50 2.28 2.69
N LYS A 36 -6.41 3.43 2.05
CA LYS A 36 -7.50 4.38 2.04
C LYS A 36 -7.72 4.86 0.62
N LYS A 37 -8.96 4.85 0.19
CA LYS A 37 -9.29 5.32 -1.14
C LYS A 37 -9.56 6.81 -1.10
N ILE A 38 -8.90 7.53 -1.97
CA ILE A 38 -9.07 8.97 -2.08
C ILE A 38 -9.32 9.29 -3.55
N GLY A 39 -10.57 9.65 -3.86
CA GLY A 39 -10.91 9.90 -5.25
C GLY A 39 -10.72 8.67 -6.09
N ASN A 40 -9.91 8.79 -7.14
CA ASN A 40 -9.64 7.68 -8.03
C ASN A 40 -8.35 6.96 -7.71
N THR A 41 -7.79 7.22 -6.54
CA THR A 41 -6.50 6.66 -6.21
C THR A 41 -6.54 6.08 -4.81
N TYR A 42 -5.50 5.35 -4.46
CA TYR A 42 -5.40 4.77 -3.12
C TYR A 42 -4.18 5.33 -2.42
N SER A 43 -4.32 5.49 -1.14
CA SER A 43 -3.23 5.93 -0.29
C SER A 43 -2.95 4.82 0.70
N LEU A 44 -1.69 4.45 0.82
CA LEU A 44 -1.30 3.36 1.71
C LEU A 44 -0.49 3.92 2.86
N SER A 45 -0.90 3.57 4.06
CA SER A 45 -0.18 3.99 5.25
C SER A 45 0.57 2.81 5.80
N VAL A 46 1.87 2.96 5.93
CA VAL A 46 2.72 1.91 6.45
C VAL A 46 3.17 2.30 7.83
N ARG A 47 2.85 1.46 8.81
CA ARG A 47 3.28 1.73 10.15
C ARG A 47 4.75 1.38 10.28
N LYS A 48 5.53 2.34 10.66
CA LYS A 48 6.94 2.11 10.81
C LYS A 48 7.21 1.47 12.15
N ASN A 49 7.70 0.26 12.11
CA ASN A 49 8.03 -0.44 13.31
C ASN A 49 9.40 -0.10 13.70
N LYS A 50 9.65 0.28 14.88
CA LYS A 50 10.97 0.44 15.23
C LYS A 50 11.28 -0.33 16.42
N TYR A 51 12.11 -0.87 16.49
CA TYR A 51 12.43 -1.61 17.51
C TYR A 51 13.48 -2.00 17.48
#